data_ea5392aab4e6a4b3bd60fcd976c00a8f
#
_entry.id   ea5392aab4e6a4b3bd60fcd976c00a8f
#
_cell.length_a   1.000
_cell.length_b   1.000
_cell.length_c   1.000
_cell.angle_alpha   90.00
_cell.angle_beta   90.00
_cell.angle_gamma   90.00
#
_symmetry.space_group_name_H-M   'P 1'
#
loop_
_entity.id
_entity.type
_entity.pdbx_description
1 polymer ?
#
loop_
_entity_poly.entity_id
_entity_poly.type
_entity_poly.pdbx_seq_one_letter_code
_entity_poly.pdbx_strand_id
1 'polypeptide(L)'
;TAEELLKAADKTYFSIFFLDILLPGMSGMDAALKLRRLGNYSPVIFTTVTRDYLAQSYSVWAVHYLVKPLVESDVREALYRALSVMEGKEKALEIMVSRHTEYIPYSDIYYIEGNNRNCLVHTRTGTYNPYDSVQGILSTLNDTRFYHSHRSYVINLDHVLAVMRGKVAMRDDSLLPVRRGADDKVRRAWEDRQFELVSRRG
;
A
#
# COMPACT_ATOMS: atom_id res chain seq x y z
N THR A 1 -22.03 -11.88 -12.63
CA THR A 1 -22.45 -11.48 -11.26
C THR A 1 -21.41 -11.92 -10.23
N ALA A 2 -21.45 -11.32 -9.03
CA ALA A 2 -20.59 -11.71 -7.92
C ALA A 2 -20.82 -13.16 -7.47
N GLU A 3 -22.07 -13.62 -7.52
CA GLU A 3 -22.46 -15.00 -7.19
C GLU A 3 -21.88 -16.02 -8.17
N GLU A 4 -21.86 -15.70 -9.46
CA GLU A 4 -21.25 -16.56 -10.49
C GLU A 4 -19.75 -16.66 -10.30
N LEU A 5 -19.08 -15.52 -9.97
CA LEU A 5 -17.67 -15.49 -9.67
C LEU A 5 -17.33 -16.39 -8.47
N LEU A 6 -18.09 -16.31 -7.36
CA LEU A 6 -17.89 -17.16 -6.18
C LEU A 6 -18.07 -18.64 -6.51
N LYS A 7 -19.09 -18.99 -7.31
CA LYS A 7 -19.29 -20.37 -7.77
C LYS A 7 -18.17 -20.86 -8.68
N ALA A 8 -17.62 -19.98 -9.52
CA ALA A 8 -16.48 -20.32 -10.37
C ALA A 8 -15.20 -20.48 -9.56
N ALA A 9 -14.96 -19.60 -8.58
CA ALA A 9 -13.79 -19.63 -7.70
C ALA A 9 -13.75 -20.85 -6.77
N ASP A 10 -14.91 -21.46 -6.49
CA ASP A 10 -15.02 -22.73 -5.75
C ASP A 10 -14.52 -23.93 -6.58
N LYS A 11 -14.65 -23.86 -7.90
CA LYS A 11 -14.32 -24.94 -8.82
C LYS A 11 -12.98 -24.79 -9.53
N THR A 12 -12.52 -23.54 -9.69
CA THR A 12 -11.35 -23.22 -10.50
C THR A 12 -10.49 -22.18 -9.80
N TYR A 13 -9.18 -22.39 -9.80
CA TYR A 13 -8.24 -21.42 -9.29
C TYR A 13 -8.09 -20.23 -10.26
N PHE A 14 -8.22 -19.03 -9.75
CA PHE A 14 -7.95 -17.79 -10.45
C PHE A 14 -6.77 -17.08 -9.79
N SER A 15 -5.79 -16.71 -10.60
CA SER A 15 -4.57 -16.05 -10.10
C SER A 15 -4.82 -14.62 -9.64
N ILE A 16 -5.75 -13.90 -10.29
CA ILE A 16 -6.08 -12.50 -10.01
C ILE A 16 -7.58 -12.31 -10.26
N PHE A 17 -8.22 -11.52 -9.41
CA PHE A 17 -9.61 -11.10 -9.58
C PHE A 17 -9.70 -9.62 -9.92
N PHE A 18 -10.38 -9.28 -11.01
CA PHE A 18 -10.86 -7.92 -11.27
C PHE A 18 -12.34 -7.85 -10.90
N LEU A 19 -12.68 -7.03 -9.89
CA LEU A 19 -14.04 -6.93 -9.36
C LEU A 19 -14.56 -5.50 -9.50
N ASP A 20 -15.68 -5.35 -10.17
CA ASP A 20 -16.43 -4.09 -10.04
C ASP A 20 -17.08 -4.04 -8.66
N ILE A 21 -16.93 -2.92 -7.96
CA ILE A 21 -17.55 -2.74 -6.63
C ILE A 21 -19.06 -2.60 -6.77
N LEU A 22 -19.51 -1.83 -7.77
CA LEU A 22 -20.91 -1.53 -7.98
C LEU A 22 -21.56 -2.58 -8.89
N LEU A 23 -21.81 -3.76 -8.34
CA LEU A 23 -22.54 -4.84 -9.02
C LEU A 23 -23.98 -4.92 -8.53
N PRO A 24 -24.94 -5.30 -9.39
CA PRO A 24 -26.30 -5.60 -8.97
C PRO A 24 -26.33 -6.78 -8.01
N GLY A 25 -27.10 -6.67 -6.94
CA GLY A 25 -27.20 -7.71 -5.92
C GLY A 25 -26.02 -7.66 -4.93
N MET A 26 -25.14 -8.63 -4.96
CA MET A 26 -23.96 -8.66 -4.10
C MET A 26 -22.89 -7.72 -4.67
N SER A 27 -22.37 -6.80 -3.83
CA SER A 27 -21.27 -5.91 -4.22
C SER A 27 -19.97 -6.69 -4.46
N GLY A 28 -19.05 -6.11 -5.25
CA GLY A 28 -17.70 -6.66 -5.42
C GLY A 28 -16.93 -6.73 -4.10
N MET A 29 -17.22 -5.81 -3.18
CA MET A 29 -16.62 -5.81 -1.83
C MET A 29 -17.08 -7.02 -1.02
N ASP A 30 -18.39 -7.30 -1.00
CA ASP A 30 -18.95 -8.48 -0.30
C ASP A 30 -18.42 -9.78 -0.92
N ALA A 31 -18.27 -9.81 -2.25
CA ALA A 31 -17.68 -10.95 -2.94
C ALA A 31 -16.23 -11.18 -2.51
N ALA A 32 -15.42 -10.13 -2.43
CA ALA A 32 -14.04 -10.21 -1.96
C ALA A 32 -13.96 -10.69 -0.50
N LEU A 33 -14.82 -10.17 0.40
CA LEU A 33 -14.91 -10.65 1.79
C LEU A 33 -15.25 -12.15 1.86
N LYS A 34 -16.19 -12.62 1.03
CA LYS A 34 -16.54 -14.05 0.96
C LYS A 34 -15.37 -14.90 0.45
N LEU A 35 -14.63 -14.44 -0.58
CA LEU A 35 -13.42 -15.12 -1.03
C LEU A 35 -12.41 -15.30 0.11
N ARG A 36 -12.14 -14.24 0.91
CA ARG A 36 -11.24 -14.31 2.06
C ARG A 36 -11.71 -15.31 3.12
N ARG A 37 -13.04 -15.31 3.45
CA ARG A 37 -13.63 -16.28 4.38
C ARG A 37 -13.54 -17.73 3.90
N LEU A 38 -13.50 -17.94 2.59
CA LEU A 38 -13.31 -19.25 1.97
C LEU A 38 -11.82 -19.65 1.85
N GLY A 39 -10.90 -18.84 2.39
CA GLY A 39 -9.45 -19.11 2.33
C GLY A 39 -8.81 -18.79 0.97
N ASN A 40 -9.52 -18.08 0.08
CA ASN A 40 -8.96 -17.66 -1.18
C ASN A 40 -8.29 -16.29 -1.01
N TYR A 41 -6.96 -16.25 -1.10
CA TYR A 41 -6.12 -15.06 -0.93
C TYR A 41 -5.52 -14.55 -2.25
N SER A 42 -6.03 -14.99 -3.40
CA SER A 42 -5.62 -14.45 -4.69
C SER A 42 -5.80 -12.93 -4.74
N PRO A 43 -4.88 -12.20 -5.38
CA PRO A 43 -4.96 -10.76 -5.50
C PRO A 43 -6.29 -10.27 -6.08
N VAL A 44 -6.87 -9.27 -5.42
CA VAL A 44 -8.09 -8.60 -5.87
C VAL A 44 -7.74 -7.18 -6.31
N ILE A 45 -8.15 -6.81 -7.52
CA ILE A 45 -8.08 -5.46 -8.07
C ILE A 45 -9.51 -4.97 -8.24
N PHE A 46 -9.88 -3.93 -7.51
CA PHE A 46 -11.21 -3.33 -7.68
C PHE A 46 -11.24 -2.39 -8.88
N THR A 47 -12.37 -2.41 -9.58
CA THR A 47 -12.73 -1.42 -10.60
C THR A 47 -14.03 -0.73 -10.20
N THR A 48 -14.16 0.59 -10.38
CA THR A 48 -15.37 1.32 -10.01
C THR A 48 -15.40 2.72 -10.61
N VAL A 49 -16.56 3.38 -10.54
CA VAL A 49 -16.73 4.77 -10.97
C VAL A 49 -16.54 5.79 -9.83
N THR A 50 -16.39 5.33 -8.57
CA THR A 50 -16.26 6.21 -7.39
C THR A 50 -15.06 5.83 -6.54
N ARG A 51 -14.55 6.76 -5.72
CA ARG A 51 -13.46 6.54 -4.76
C ARG A 51 -13.93 6.27 -3.33
N ASP A 52 -15.23 6.24 -3.09
CA ASP A 52 -15.80 6.20 -1.74
C ASP A 52 -15.47 4.91 -0.97
N TYR A 53 -15.13 3.84 -1.67
CA TYR A 53 -14.81 2.53 -1.09
C TYR A 53 -13.31 2.26 -0.90
N LEU A 54 -12.44 3.24 -1.17
CA LEU A 54 -10.98 3.07 -1.07
C LEU A 54 -10.55 2.57 0.31
N ALA A 55 -11.02 3.21 1.38
CA ALA A 55 -10.66 2.83 2.75
C ALA A 55 -11.13 1.40 3.11
N GLN A 56 -12.30 0.99 2.59
CA GLN A 56 -12.86 -0.35 2.85
C GLN A 56 -12.14 -1.44 2.06
N SER A 57 -11.47 -1.12 0.95
CA SER A 57 -10.76 -2.10 0.12
C SER A 57 -9.59 -2.78 0.84
N TYR A 58 -9.03 -2.17 1.87
CA TYR A 58 -7.97 -2.76 2.69
C TYR A 58 -8.47 -3.94 3.55
N SER A 59 -9.70 -3.89 4.04
CA SER A 59 -10.28 -4.97 4.86
C SER A 59 -10.38 -6.31 4.11
N VAL A 60 -10.32 -6.27 2.79
CA VAL A 60 -10.35 -7.44 1.91
C VAL A 60 -9.02 -7.74 1.23
N TRP A 61 -7.94 -7.05 1.62
CA TRP A 61 -6.60 -7.19 1.06
C TRP A 61 -6.59 -6.98 -0.46
N ALA A 62 -7.27 -5.94 -0.92
CA ALA A 62 -7.19 -5.54 -2.32
C ALA A 62 -5.80 -4.97 -2.63
N VAL A 63 -5.19 -5.43 -3.70
CA VAL A 63 -3.84 -5.00 -4.10
C VAL A 63 -3.87 -3.70 -4.88
N HIS A 64 -5.01 -3.36 -5.49
CA HIS A 64 -5.17 -2.11 -6.24
C HIS A 64 -6.63 -1.72 -6.43
N TYR A 65 -6.84 -0.44 -6.78
CA TYR A 65 -8.14 0.17 -6.99
C TYR A 65 -8.10 1.04 -8.24
N LEU A 66 -8.88 0.70 -9.24
CA LEU A 66 -8.91 1.37 -10.53
C LEU A 66 -10.22 2.15 -10.68
N VAL A 67 -10.11 3.45 -10.95
CA VAL A 67 -11.27 4.30 -11.22
C VAL A 67 -11.52 4.33 -12.72
N LYS A 68 -12.77 4.12 -13.12
CA LYS A 68 -13.21 4.20 -14.52
C LYS A 68 -13.29 5.67 -14.98
N PRO A 69 -12.91 6.01 -16.23
CA PRO A 69 -12.42 5.12 -17.29
C PRO A 69 -11.02 4.58 -16.98
N LEU A 70 -10.78 3.29 -17.31
CA LEU A 70 -9.50 2.64 -17.04
C LEU A 70 -8.42 3.19 -17.98
N VAL A 71 -7.27 3.52 -17.42
CA VAL A 71 -6.09 3.97 -18.16
C VAL A 71 -5.06 2.84 -18.19
N GLU A 72 -4.39 2.63 -19.32
CA GLU A 72 -3.45 1.53 -19.49
C GLU A 72 -2.34 1.53 -18.44
N SER A 73 -1.78 2.69 -18.11
CA SER A 73 -0.74 2.84 -17.06
C SER A 73 -1.19 2.30 -15.72
N ASP A 74 -2.43 2.59 -15.33
CA ASP A 74 -2.98 2.21 -14.02
C ASP A 74 -3.27 0.71 -13.97
N VAL A 75 -3.77 0.14 -15.07
CA VAL A 75 -3.98 -1.32 -15.20
C VAL A 75 -2.64 -2.06 -15.13
N ARG A 76 -1.61 -1.53 -15.81
CA ARG A 76 -0.26 -2.09 -15.79
C ARG A 76 0.33 -2.07 -14.37
N GLU A 77 0.17 -0.97 -13.65
CA GLU A 77 0.59 -0.86 -12.24
C GLU A 77 -0.16 -1.86 -11.36
N ALA A 78 -1.48 -1.98 -11.51
CA ALA A 78 -2.30 -2.92 -10.77
C ALA A 78 -1.85 -4.38 -10.98
N LEU A 79 -1.59 -4.76 -12.22
CA LEU A 79 -1.08 -6.09 -12.54
C LEU A 79 0.32 -6.34 -11.98
N TYR A 80 1.23 -5.36 -12.09
CA TYR A 80 2.57 -5.48 -11.51
C TYR A 80 2.50 -5.72 -10.00
N ARG A 81 1.63 -5.00 -9.28
CA ARG A 81 1.42 -5.20 -7.85
C ARG A 81 0.85 -6.58 -7.53
N ALA A 82 -0.15 -7.03 -8.29
CA ALA A 82 -0.74 -8.36 -8.10
C ALA A 82 0.31 -9.46 -8.27
N LEU A 83 1.15 -9.36 -9.30
CA LEU A 83 2.26 -10.30 -9.51
C LEU A 83 3.28 -10.26 -8.37
N SER A 84 3.63 -9.06 -7.87
CA SER A 84 4.56 -8.89 -6.75
C SER A 84 4.06 -9.55 -5.47
N VAL A 85 2.75 -9.46 -5.21
CA VAL A 85 2.10 -10.17 -4.08
C VAL A 85 2.17 -11.68 -4.27
N MET A 86 1.85 -12.18 -5.47
CA MET A 86 1.90 -13.62 -5.79
C MET A 86 3.31 -14.20 -5.66
N GLU A 87 4.33 -13.41 -6.00
CA GLU A 87 5.74 -13.80 -5.86
C GLU A 87 6.27 -13.66 -4.42
N GLY A 88 5.44 -13.23 -3.47
CA GLY A 88 5.84 -12.98 -2.09
C GLY A 88 6.81 -11.79 -1.93
N LYS A 89 6.91 -10.93 -2.96
CA LYS A 89 7.78 -9.76 -2.96
C LYS A 89 7.13 -8.54 -2.30
N GLU A 90 5.80 -8.48 -2.27
CA GLU A 90 5.07 -7.39 -1.62
C GLU A 90 4.84 -7.72 -0.14
N LYS A 91 5.39 -6.89 0.71
CA LYS A 91 5.17 -6.94 2.15
C LYS A 91 4.06 -5.97 2.54
N ALA A 92 3.35 -6.27 3.61
CA ALA A 92 2.34 -5.39 4.18
C ALA A 92 2.66 -5.08 5.64
N LEU A 93 2.33 -3.87 6.05
CA LEU A 93 2.33 -3.45 7.45
C LEU A 93 1.00 -3.85 8.06
N GLU A 94 1.05 -4.70 9.08
CA GLU A 94 -0.11 -5.03 9.91
C GLU A 94 -0.22 -4.00 11.03
N ILE A 95 -1.35 -3.32 11.13
CA ILE A 95 -1.65 -2.34 12.18
C ILE A 95 -3.05 -2.55 12.74
N MET A 96 -3.24 -2.17 14.00
CA MET A 96 -4.56 -2.18 14.62
C MET A 96 -5.14 -0.76 14.67
N VAL A 97 -6.27 -0.55 13.99
CA VAL A 97 -7.00 0.72 13.95
C VAL A 97 -8.45 0.46 14.35
N SER A 98 -8.98 1.21 15.33
CA SER A 98 -10.38 1.09 15.77
C SER A 98 -10.83 -0.36 16.08
N ARG A 99 -9.96 -1.17 16.68
CA ARG A 99 -10.16 -2.60 17.02
C ARG A 99 -10.26 -3.54 15.81
N HIS A 100 -9.84 -3.10 14.63
CA HIS A 100 -9.73 -3.92 13.44
C HIS A 100 -8.26 -3.97 12.99
N THR A 101 -7.83 -5.11 12.49
CA THR A 101 -6.52 -5.26 11.87
C THR A 101 -6.60 -4.79 10.42
N GLU A 102 -5.70 -3.88 10.05
CA GLU A 102 -5.53 -3.39 8.70
C GLU A 102 -4.17 -3.85 8.17
N TYR A 103 -4.13 -4.22 6.89
CA TYR A 103 -2.92 -4.65 6.19
C TYR A 103 -2.61 -3.67 5.07
N ILE A 104 -1.60 -2.85 5.28
CA ILE A 104 -1.22 -1.79 4.34
C ILE A 104 -0.01 -2.24 3.54
N PRO A 105 -0.11 -2.45 2.22
CA PRO A 105 1.05 -2.75 1.39
C PRO A 105 2.15 -1.71 1.58
N TYR A 106 3.39 -2.17 1.69
CA TYR A 106 4.53 -1.24 1.86
C TYR A 106 4.64 -0.25 0.71
N SER A 107 4.23 -0.64 -0.50
CA SER A 107 4.18 0.22 -1.68
C SER A 107 3.16 1.35 -1.58
N ASP A 108 2.19 1.28 -0.67
CA ASP A 108 1.18 2.31 -0.47
C ASP A 108 1.53 3.30 0.63
N ILE A 109 2.54 3.00 1.46
CA ILE A 109 2.97 3.87 2.56
C ILE A 109 3.90 4.93 2.02
N TYR A 110 3.53 6.20 2.15
CA TYR A 110 4.40 7.33 1.82
C TYR A 110 5.41 7.57 2.94
N TYR A 111 4.93 7.72 4.17
CA TYR A 111 5.77 7.92 5.35
C TYR A 111 4.99 7.63 6.63
N ILE A 112 5.73 7.52 7.73
CA ILE A 112 5.19 7.38 9.08
C ILE A 112 5.64 8.59 9.89
N GLU A 113 4.67 9.23 10.53
CA GLU A 113 4.89 10.41 11.38
C GLU A 113 4.68 10.06 12.85
N GLY A 114 5.67 10.39 13.68
CA GLY A 114 5.53 10.27 15.13
C GLY A 114 4.74 11.43 15.71
N ASN A 115 3.66 11.11 16.39
CA ASN A 115 2.79 12.07 17.10
C ASN A 115 2.74 11.73 18.59
N ASN A 116 3.65 12.29 19.37
CA ASN A 116 3.79 12.05 20.81
C ASN A 116 3.91 10.57 21.17
N ARG A 117 2.82 9.92 21.63
CA ARG A 117 2.79 8.51 22.04
C ARG A 117 2.34 7.56 20.92
N ASN A 118 1.75 8.11 19.87
CA ASN A 118 1.19 7.36 18.74
C ASN A 118 1.97 7.70 17.47
N CYS A 119 1.58 7.08 16.37
CA CYS A 119 2.08 7.46 15.05
C CYS A 119 0.91 7.61 14.07
N LEU A 120 1.19 8.28 12.97
CA LEU A 120 0.30 8.35 11.81
C LEU A 120 0.99 7.67 10.64
N VAL A 121 0.30 6.77 9.98
CA VAL A 121 0.77 6.11 8.75
C VAL A 121 0.08 6.79 7.57
N HIS A 122 0.85 7.56 6.82
CA HIS A 122 0.36 8.29 5.63
C HIS A 122 0.51 7.41 4.41
N THR A 123 -0.62 7.18 3.75
CA THR A 123 -0.70 6.26 2.61
C THR A 123 -1.37 6.92 1.42
N ARG A 124 -1.34 6.26 0.28
CA ARG A 124 -2.00 6.71 -0.93
C ARG A 124 -3.51 6.88 -0.80
N THR A 125 -4.14 6.18 0.12
CA THR A 125 -5.60 6.16 0.28
C THR A 125 -6.08 6.90 1.51
N GLY A 126 -5.17 7.39 2.37
CA GLY A 126 -5.50 8.13 3.56
C GLY A 126 -4.46 7.98 4.67
N THR A 127 -4.80 8.51 5.83
CA THR A 127 -3.93 8.47 7.01
C THR A 127 -4.56 7.57 8.06
N TYR A 128 -3.78 6.62 8.57
CA TYR A 128 -4.16 5.71 9.64
C TYR A 128 -3.52 6.14 10.95
N ASN A 129 -4.26 5.98 12.03
CA ASN A 129 -3.79 6.26 13.40
C ASN A 129 -3.81 4.96 14.22
N PRO A 130 -2.78 4.11 14.09
CA PRO A 130 -2.68 2.88 14.86
C PRO A 130 -2.42 3.18 16.34
N TYR A 131 -2.68 2.19 17.18
CA TYR A 131 -2.35 2.27 18.61
C TYR A 131 -0.85 2.11 18.88
N ASP A 132 -0.06 1.75 17.86
CA ASP A 132 1.37 1.52 17.97
C ASP A 132 2.18 2.82 17.98
N SER A 133 3.33 2.79 18.64
CA SER A 133 4.34 3.85 18.53
C SER A 133 5.12 3.72 17.23
N VAL A 134 5.78 4.81 16.80
CA VAL A 134 6.72 4.79 15.65
C VAL A 134 7.77 3.70 15.82
N GLN A 135 8.29 3.52 17.04
CA GLN A 135 9.30 2.51 17.35
C GLN A 135 8.75 1.09 17.21
N GLY A 136 7.49 0.86 17.62
CA GLY A 136 6.80 -0.41 17.45
C GLY A 136 6.66 -0.76 15.97
N ILE A 137 6.16 0.18 15.16
CA ILE A 137 6.03 -0.02 13.71
C ILE A 137 7.39 -0.22 13.05
N LEU A 138 8.42 0.57 13.42
CA LEU A 138 9.77 0.39 12.88
C LEU A 138 10.36 -0.99 13.14
N SER A 139 10.06 -1.58 14.29
CA SER A 139 10.54 -2.94 14.61
C SER A 139 9.93 -4.02 13.71
N THR A 140 8.74 -3.76 13.15
CA THR A 140 8.06 -4.65 12.19
C THR A 140 8.43 -4.36 10.75
N LEU A 141 8.79 -3.11 10.42
CA LEU A 141 9.21 -2.67 9.08
C LEU A 141 10.66 -3.07 8.78
N ASN A 142 10.92 -4.36 8.65
CA ASN A 142 12.25 -4.85 8.24
C ASN A 142 12.39 -4.83 6.71
N ASP A 143 12.51 -3.61 6.14
CA ASP A 143 12.63 -3.41 4.69
C ASP A 143 13.44 -2.16 4.35
N THR A 144 14.37 -2.28 3.40
CA THR A 144 15.32 -1.23 3.01
C THR A 144 14.67 0.01 2.39
N ARG A 145 13.40 -0.07 1.96
CA ARG A 145 12.65 1.08 1.45
C ARG A 145 12.31 2.11 2.53
N PHE A 146 12.29 1.72 3.81
CA PHE A 146 11.96 2.63 4.91
C PHE A 146 13.22 3.21 5.55
N TYR A 147 13.29 4.54 5.57
CA TYR A 147 14.44 5.27 6.10
C TYR A 147 14.03 6.29 7.17
N HIS A 148 14.73 6.28 8.31
CA HIS A 148 14.48 7.20 9.42
C HIS A 148 15.15 8.56 9.14
N SER A 149 14.45 9.46 8.46
CA SER A 149 14.96 10.77 8.04
C SER A 149 15.04 11.79 9.17
N HIS A 150 14.14 11.67 10.15
CA HIS A 150 14.03 12.58 11.30
C HIS A 150 13.52 11.80 12.53
N ARG A 151 13.77 12.32 13.75
CA ARG A 151 13.29 11.67 15.00
C ARG A 151 11.80 11.33 15.00
N SER A 152 11.00 12.06 14.22
CA SER A 152 9.55 11.89 14.10
C SER A 152 9.10 11.40 12.73
N TYR A 153 10.00 11.12 11.79
CA TYR A 153 9.60 10.73 10.44
C TYR A 153 10.40 9.55 9.91
N VAL A 154 9.68 8.55 9.42
CA VAL A 154 10.21 7.45 8.62
C VAL A 154 9.63 7.56 7.23
N ILE A 155 10.47 7.76 6.24
CA ILE A 155 10.07 7.94 4.84
C ILE A 155 10.20 6.63 4.06
N ASN A 156 9.32 6.42 3.10
CA ASN A 156 9.49 5.39 2.10
C ASN A 156 10.28 5.96 0.91
N LEU A 157 11.48 5.45 0.70
CA LEU A 157 12.41 5.91 -0.35
C LEU A 157 11.85 5.71 -1.77
N ASP A 158 10.91 4.76 -1.98
CA ASP A 158 10.25 4.54 -3.27
C ASP A 158 9.31 5.71 -3.64
N HIS A 159 8.91 6.52 -2.65
CA HIS A 159 8.02 7.67 -2.80
C HIS A 159 8.72 9.02 -2.66
N VAL A 160 10.04 9.05 -2.56
CA VAL A 160 10.81 10.30 -2.55
C VAL A 160 10.91 10.84 -3.98
N LEU A 161 10.61 12.13 -4.14
CA LEU A 161 10.80 12.88 -5.40
C LEU A 161 12.14 13.60 -5.44
N ALA A 162 12.51 14.22 -4.31
CA ALA A 162 13.76 14.96 -4.21
C ALA A 162 14.25 15.09 -2.76
N VAL A 163 15.56 15.10 -2.58
CA VAL A 163 16.22 15.41 -1.31
C VAL A 163 16.81 16.81 -1.41
N MET A 164 16.30 17.72 -0.60
CA MET A 164 16.71 19.13 -0.51
C MET A 164 17.42 19.38 0.81
N ARG A 165 17.98 20.60 0.97
CA ARG A 165 18.63 20.98 2.24
C ARG A 165 17.63 21.00 3.39
N GLY A 166 17.77 20.09 4.34
CA GLY A 166 16.93 19.96 5.53
C GLY A 166 15.53 19.37 5.29
N LYS A 167 15.18 18.95 4.06
CA LYS A 167 13.85 18.45 3.71
C LYS A 167 13.90 17.37 2.63
N VAL A 168 12.84 16.56 2.61
CA VAL A 168 12.55 15.59 1.53
C VAL A 168 11.18 15.91 0.95
N ALA A 169 11.08 15.99 -0.37
CA ALA A 169 9.81 16.07 -1.09
C ALA A 169 9.30 14.67 -1.40
N MET A 170 8.04 14.42 -1.06
CA MET A 170 7.35 13.14 -1.26
C MET A 170 6.36 13.21 -2.43
N ARG A 171 5.93 12.06 -2.95
CA ARG A 171 4.97 11.97 -4.07
C ARG A 171 3.55 12.43 -3.74
N ASP A 172 3.22 12.59 -2.46
CA ASP A 172 1.96 13.15 -1.98
C ASP A 172 2.04 14.67 -1.74
N ASP A 173 3.04 15.34 -2.33
CA ASP A 173 3.36 16.76 -2.18
C ASP A 173 3.80 17.18 -0.76
N SER A 174 4.01 16.24 0.15
CA SER A 174 4.51 16.52 1.49
C SER A 174 5.99 16.93 1.45
N LEU A 175 6.35 17.90 2.32
CA LEU A 175 7.73 18.33 2.57
C LEU A 175 8.13 17.94 3.99
N LEU A 176 8.87 16.84 4.13
CA LEU A 176 9.23 16.28 5.43
C LEU A 176 10.61 16.73 5.88
N PRO A 177 10.84 16.97 7.19
CA PRO A 177 12.12 17.39 7.69
C PRO A 177 13.16 16.27 7.64
N VAL A 178 14.41 16.65 7.40
CA VAL A 178 15.59 15.81 7.55
C VAL A 178 16.35 16.25 8.80
N ARG A 179 16.90 15.30 9.56
CA ARG A 179 17.76 15.58 10.69
C ARG A 179 18.96 16.45 10.22
N ARG A 180 19.29 17.49 10.99
CA ARG A 180 20.39 18.40 10.70
C ARG A 180 21.69 17.63 10.39
N GLY A 181 22.27 17.89 9.23
CA GLY A 181 23.52 17.28 8.77
C GLY A 181 23.35 15.83 8.27
N ALA A 182 22.11 15.36 8.02
CA ALA A 182 21.86 14.03 7.49
C ALA A 182 21.43 14.04 6.01
N ASP A 183 21.39 15.19 5.36
CA ASP A 183 20.92 15.34 3.97
C ASP A 183 21.64 14.37 3.01
N ASP A 184 22.99 14.31 3.09
CA ASP A 184 23.79 13.43 2.23
C ASP A 184 23.54 11.95 2.50
N LYS A 185 23.24 11.57 3.76
CA LYS A 185 22.91 10.19 4.10
C LYS A 185 21.56 9.76 3.55
N VAL A 186 20.56 10.65 3.64
CA VAL A 186 19.23 10.42 3.06
C VAL A 186 19.34 10.34 1.54
N ARG A 187 20.11 11.25 0.93
CA ARG A 187 20.34 11.27 -0.52
C ARG A 187 20.97 9.96 -1.01
N ARG A 188 22.03 9.50 -0.37
CA ARG A 188 22.70 8.23 -0.72
C ARG A 188 21.74 7.05 -0.58
N ALA A 189 21.02 6.95 0.54
CA ALA A 189 20.05 5.86 0.73
C ALA A 189 18.98 5.87 -0.36
N TRP A 190 18.52 7.04 -0.79
CA TRP A 190 17.56 7.17 -1.88
C TRP A 190 18.15 6.77 -3.24
N GLU A 191 19.36 7.24 -3.56
CA GLU A 191 20.08 6.90 -4.80
C GLU A 191 20.35 5.38 -4.88
N ASP A 192 20.85 4.78 -3.79
CA ASP A 192 21.07 3.33 -3.69
C ASP A 192 19.76 2.56 -3.93
N ARG A 193 18.66 3.04 -3.34
CA ARG A 193 17.34 2.43 -3.54
C ARG A 193 16.85 2.56 -4.98
N GLN A 194 17.03 3.71 -5.63
CA GLN A 194 16.68 3.87 -7.05
C GLN A 194 17.51 2.93 -7.93
N PHE A 195 18.79 2.75 -7.64
CA PHE A 195 19.65 1.80 -8.35
C PHE A 195 19.15 0.36 -8.19
N GLU A 196 18.79 -0.08 -6.98
CA GLU A 196 18.20 -1.40 -6.74
C GLU A 196 16.93 -1.62 -7.57
N LEU A 197 16.04 -0.62 -7.65
CA LEU A 197 14.78 -0.71 -8.41
C LEU A 197 15.03 -0.87 -9.91
N VAL A 198 16.03 -0.19 -10.46
CA VAL A 198 16.42 -0.29 -11.87
C VAL A 198 17.05 -1.66 -12.15
N SER A 199 17.95 -2.14 -11.29
CA SER A 199 18.65 -3.42 -11.44
C SER A 199 17.72 -4.64 -11.34
N ARG A 200 16.57 -4.52 -10.69
CA ARG A 200 15.56 -5.60 -10.61
C ARG A 200 14.63 -5.68 -11.84
N ARG A 201 14.67 -4.66 -12.72
CA ARG A 201 13.82 -4.57 -13.93
C ARG A 201 14.52 -5.07 -15.20
N GLY A 202 15.81 -5.36 -15.14
CA GLY A 202 16.61 -5.96 -16.23
C GLY A 202 16.80 -7.45 -16.00
#